data_1bab07b39b3ac1ad12854eb3191e77ba
#
_entry.id   1bab07b39b3ac1ad12854eb3191e77ba
#
_cell.length_a   1.000
_cell.length_b   1.000
_cell.length_c   1.000
_cell.angle_alpha   90.00
_cell.angle_beta   90.00
_cell.angle_gamma   90.00
#
_symmetry.space_group_name_H-M   'P 1'
#
loop_
_entity.id
_entity.type
_entity.pdbx_description
1 polymer ?
#
loop_
_entity_poly.entity_id
_entity_poly.type
_entity_poly.pdbx_seq_one_letter_code
_entity_poly.pdbx_strand_id
1 'polypeptide(L)'
;MKRILVTGGAGFIGSHLCTRLIEEGNIVICLDNFFTGSKENISYLIGHPRFELIEHDIINPFWTDVDEIYNLACPASPIHYQHDAIKTAKTAVFGTFNMLGLAKRNKAKILQASTSEVYGDPLSHPQREGDWGNVNPIGYRSCYDEGKRCAETLCMDYYRQHGVLVKIIRIFNTYGPNMLTDDGRVISNFVVQALQDKDITIYGDGKQTRSFQYIDDLVEGMIRMMATEDHFTGPVNIGNPCEFSIFELAQKILELTRSHSSIIFEPLPHDDPRQRRPDITLAREKLDWEPYIHLEEGLTKVIDYFKSVLAK
;
A
#
# COMPACT_ATOMS: atom_id res chain seq x y z
N MET A 1 -20.52 0.49 -16.25
CA MET A 1 -20.70 0.56 -14.77
C MET A 1 -20.48 -0.84 -14.23
N LYS A 2 -19.45 -1.02 -13.39
CA LYS A 2 -19.11 -2.29 -12.75
C LYS A 2 -19.46 -2.23 -11.26
N ARG A 3 -19.65 -3.40 -10.64
CA ARG A 3 -19.75 -3.57 -9.19
C ARG A 3 -18.39 -4.06 -8.66
N ILE A 4 -17.71 -3.23 -7.90
CA ILE A 4 -16.29 -3.42 -7.52
C ILE A 4 -16.17 -3.54 -6.01
N LEU A 5 -15.52 -4.61 -5.54
CA LEU A 5 -15.19 -4.81 -4.14
C LEU A 5 -13.78 -4.29 -3.86
N VAL A 6 -13.65 -3.43 -2.86
CA VAL A 6 -12.36 -2.97 -2.33
C VAL A 6 -12.24 -3.43 -0.88
N THR A 7 -11.40 -4.43 -0.62
CA THR A 7 -11.09 -4.84 0.75
C THR A 7 -10.02 -3.94 1.35
N GLY A 8 -10.13 -3.58 2.63
CA GLY A 8 -9.32 -2.54 3.22
C GLY A 8 -9.66 -1.15 2.67
N GLY A 9 -10.93 -0.97 2.22
CA GLY A 9 -11.38 0.24 1.55
C GLY A 9 -11.44 1.49 2.42
N ALA A 10 -11.48 1.35 3.75
CA ALA A 10 -11.40 2.45 4.71
C ALA A 10 -9.96 2.76 5.16
N GLY A 11 -8.97 2.01 4.67
CA GLY A 11 -7.55 2.28 4.90
C GLY A 11 -7.02 3.43 4.05
N PHE A 12 -5.73 3.76 4.24
CA PHE A 12 -5.03 4.82 3.50
C PHE A 12 -5.21 4.68 1.98
N ILE A 13 -4.73 3.58 1.40
CA ILE A 13 -4.77 3.37 -0.05
C ILE A 13 -6.21 3.13 -0.53
N GLY A 14 -6.96 2.32 0.23
CA GLY A 14 -8.32 1.92 -0.13
C GLY A 14 -9.30 3.08 -0.26
N SER A 15 -9.20 4.09 0.60
CA SER A 15 -10.09 5.27 0.55
C SER A 15 -9.89 6.10 -0.72
N HIS A 16 -8.65 6.31 -1.16
CA HIS A 16 -8.36 6.98 -2.43
C HIS A 16 -8.84 6.16 -3.63
N LEU A 17 -8.64 4.85 -3.60
CA LEU A 17 -9.12 3.96 -4.66
C LEU A 17 -10.66 3.95 -4.74
N CYS A 18 -11.36 3.86 -3.61
CA CYS A 18 -12.82 3.93 -3.56
C CYS A 18 -13.34 5.22 -4.20
N THR A 19 -12.74 6.36 -3.88
CA THR A 19 -13.08 7.67 -4.47
C THR A 19 -12.93 7.64 -5.99
N ARG A 20 -11.77 7.26 -6.47
CA ARG A 20 -11.47 7.21 -7.90
C ARG A 20 -12.44 6.29 -8.66
N LEU A 21 -12.75 5.11 -8.13
CA LEU A 21 -13.67 4.16 -8.75
C LEU A 21 -15.11 4.69 -8.82
N ILE A 22 -15.56 5.46 -7.81
CA ILE A 22 -16.86 6.12 -7.83
C ILE A 22 -16.89 7.24 -8.87
N GLU A 23 -15.84 8.05 -8.96
CA GLU A 23 -15.69 9.12 -9.97
C GLU A 23 -15.73 8.56 -11.39
N GLU A 24 -15.15 7.37 -11.62
CA GLU A 24 -15.24 6.64 -12.89
C GLU A 24 -16.63 6.02 -13.17
N GLY A 25 -17.60 6.21 -12.28
CA GLY A 25 -18.98 5.80 -12.49
C GLY A 25 -19.32 4.39 -12.03
N ASN A 26 -18.48 3.73 -11.25
CA ASN A 26 -18.72 2.39 -10.76
C ASN A 26 -19.51 2.36 -9.45
N ILE A 27 -20.09 1.19 -9.12
CA ILE A 27 -20.63 0.88 -7.79
C ILE A 27 -19.48 0.27 -6.98
N VAL A 28 -19.19 0.84 -5.82
CA VAL A 28 -18.07 0.44 -4.96
C VAL A 28 -18.58 -0.13 -3.65
N ILE A 29 -18.18 -1.36 -3.35
CA ILE A 29 -18.36 -2.00 -2.04
C ILE A 29 -17.04 -1.86 -1.29
N CYS A 30 -17.03 -1.04 -0.25
CA CYS A 30 -15.92 -0.90 0.69
C CYS A 30 -16.08 -1.94 1.80
N LEU A 31 -15.18 -2.91 1.87
CA LEU A 31 -15.16 -3.92 2.90
C LEU A 31 -13.97 -3.70 3.82
N ASP A 32 -14.21 -3.44 5.10
CA ASP A 32 -13.16 -3.15 6.08
C ASP A 32 -13.58 -3.63 7.48
N ASN A 33 -12.64 -4.05 8.31
CA ASN A 33 -12.87 -4.40 9.71
C ASN A 33 -12.39 -3.32 10.67
N PHE A 34 -11.92 -2.19 10.15
CA PHE A 34 -11.39 -1.04 10.89
C PHE A 34 -10.24 -1.35 11.85
N PHE A 35 -9.46 -2.40 11.57
CA PHE A 35 -8.27 -2.71 12.38
C PHE A 35 -7.18 -1.63 12.23
N THR A 36 -6.96 -1.13 11.00
CA THR A 36 -6.09 0.01 10.68
C THR A 36 -6.78 1.05 9.81
N GLY A 37 -7.96 0.74 9.29
CA GLY A 37 -8.81 1.66 8.56
C GLY A 37 -9.59 2.59 9.48
N SER A 38 -10.07 3.72 8.94
CA SER A 38 -10.88 4.70 9.68
C SER A 38 -12.11 5.10 8.88
N LYS A 39 -13.25 5.24 9.59
CA LYS A 39 -14.50 5.76 8.98
C LYS A 39 -14.32 7.21 8.50
N GLU A 40 -13.44 7.97 9.11
CA GLU A 40 -13.08 9.33 8.72
C GLU A 40 -12.55 9.38 7.29
N ASN A 41 -11.73 8.40 6.89
CA ASN A 41 -11.13 8.33 5.54
C ASN A 41 -12.15 8.19 4.41
N ILE A 42 -13.35 7.71 4.72
CA ILE A 42 -14.44 7.46 3.76
C ILE A 42 -15.72 8.22 4.10
N SER A 43 -15.69 9.12 5.09
CA SER A 43 -16.89 9.80 5.62
C SER A 43 -17.66 10.55 4.54
N TYR A 44 -16.96 11.16 3.59
CA TYR A 44 -17.56 11.88 2.46
C TYR A 44 -18.19 10.98 1.39
N LEU A 45 -17.92 9.67 1.42
CA LEU A 45 -18.55 8.68 0.54
C LEU A 45 -19.80 8.07 1.16
N ILE A 46 -19.95 8.14 2.49
CA ILE A 46 -21.11 7.58 3.19
C ILE A 46 -22.38 8.30 2.75
N GLY A 47 -23.36 7.53 2.29
CA GLY A 47 -24.63 8.06 1.72
C GLY A 47 -24.58 8.33 0.22
N HIS A 48 -23.41 8.18 -0.44
CA HIS A 48 -23.35 8.25 -1.89
C HIS A 48 -24.09 7.04 -2.53
N PRO A 49 -24.97 7.22 -3.54
CA PRO A 49 -25.85 6.15 -4.05
C PRO A 49 -25.08 4.96 -4.70
N ARG A 50 -23.83 5.13 -5.03
CA ARG A 50 -22.97 4.09 -5.60
C ARG A 50 -21.88 3.60 -4.64
N PHE A 51 -21.98 3.92 -3.34
CA PHE A 51 -21.05 3.47 -2.31
C PHE A 51 -21.78 2.66 -1.25
N GLU A 52 -21.27 1.46 -0.98
CA GLU A 52 -21.77 0.56 0.06
C GLU A 52 -20.62 0.25 1.03
N LEU A 53 -20.81 0.53 2.32
CA LEU A 53 -19.86 0.19 3.37
C LEU A 53 -20.31 -1.08 4.09
N ILE A 54 -19.43 -2.10 4.13
CA ILE A 54 -19.66 -3.35 4.84
C ILE A 54 -18.53 -3.56 5.84
N GLU A 55 -18.87 -3.65 7.12
CA GLU A 55 -17.93 -3.99 8.18
C GLU A 55 -17.76 -5.52 8.22
N HIS A 56 -16.58 -6.00 7.79
CA HIS A 56 -16.29 -7.44 7.75
C HIS A 56 -14.79 -7.71 7.74
N ASP A 57 -14.40 -8.83 8.34
CA ASP A 57 -13.03 -9.31 8.35
C ASP A 57 -12.84 -10.39 7.28
N ILE A 58 -11.95 -10.15 6.32
CA ILE A 58 -11.72 -11.04 5.17
C ILE A 58 -11.14 -12.41 5.54
N ILE A 59 -10.67 -12.62 6.78
CA ILE A 59 -10.30 -13.97 7.24
C ILE A 59 -11.51 -14.91 7.30
N ASN A 60 -12.71 -14.36 7.36
CA ASN A 60 -13.97 -15.10 7.29
C ASN A 60 -14.52 -15.07 5.85
N PRO A 61 -15.20 -16.13 5.40
CA PRO A 61 -15.85 -16.14 4.10
C PRO A 61 -16.85 -14.99 3.93
N PHE A 62 -16.85 -14.39 2.76
CA PHE A 62 -17.78 -13.31 2.38
C PHE A 62 -18.33 -13.59 0.98
N TRP A 63 -19.60 -13.29 0.77
CA TRP A 63 -20.29 -13.56 -0.47
C TRP A 63 -21.11 -12.36 -0.92
N THR A 64 -20.82 -11.89 -2.12
CA THR A 64 -21.56 -10.84 -2.82
C THR A 64 -21.32 -10.98 -4.32
N ASP A 65 -22.15 -10.38 -5.15
CA ASP A 65 -21.95 -10.36 -6.60
C ASP A 65 -21.08 -9.16 -6.96
N VAL A 66 -19.98 -9.43 -7.68
CA VAL A 66 -19.00 -8.40 -8.10
C VAL A 66 -18.38 -8.75 -9.45
N ASP A 67 -17.99 -7.71 -10.19
CA ASP A 67 -17.26 -7.82 -11.45
C ASP A 67 -15.75 -7.80 -11.24
N GLU A 68 -15.29 -7.02 -10.24
CA GLU A 68 -13.87 -6.83 -9.93
C GLU A 68 -13.64 -6.78 -8.41
N ILE A 69 -12.45 -7.22 -7.99
CA ILE A 69 -11.99 -7.20 -6.61
C ILE A 69 -10.62 -6.55 -6.54
N TYR A 70 -10.47 -5.52 -5.70
CA TYR A 70 -9.18 -4.99 -5.28
C TYR A 70 -8.91 -5.48 -3.85
N ASN A 71 -8.01 -6.46 -3.71
CA ASN A 71 -7.69 -7.05 -2.42
C ASN A 71 -6.52 -6.31 -1.76
N LEU A 72 -6.84 -5.28 -0.94
CA LEU A 72 -5.87 -4.43 -0.27
C LEU A 72 -5.75 -4.73 1.23
N ALA A 73 -6.75 -5.39 1.83
CA ALA A 73 -6.84 -5.60 3.27
C ALA A 73 -5.63 -6.39 3.82
N CYS A 74 -4.75 -5.71 4.51
CA CYS A 74 -3.68 -6.27 5.35
C CYS A 74 -3.03 -5.12 6.13
N PRO A 75 -2.71 -5.28 7.44
CA PRO A 75 -1.86 -4.33 8.13
C PRO A 75 -0.52 -4.21 7.38
N ALA A 76 -0.08 -3.00 7.06
CA ALA A 76 1.05 -2.80 6.14
C ALA A 76 2.19 -1.96 6.72
N SER A 77 2.03 -1.36 7.89
CA SER A 77 3.12 -0.68 8.58
C SER A 77 3.73 -1.56 9.68
N PRO A 78 5.03 -1.45 9.98
CA PRO A 78 5.73 -2.28 10.97
C PRO A 78 5.04 -2.28 12.34
N ILE A 79 4.62 -1.13 12.81
CA ILE A 79 3.94 -1.00 14.11
C ILE A 79 2.66 -1.84 14.14
N HIS A 80 1.85 -1.79 13.09
CA HIS A 80 0.56 -2.47 13.05
C HIS A 80 0.70 -3.97 12.77
N TYR A 81 1.52 -4.39 11.79
CA TYR A 81 1.62 -5.81 11.47
C TYR A 81 2.39 -6.62 12.52
N GLN A 82 3.27 -5.98 13.31
CA GLN A 82 3.96 -6.63 14.43
C GLN A 82 3.11 -6.65 15.72
N HIS A 83 2.17 -5.70 15.90
CA HIS A 83 1.28 -5.66 17.06
C HIS A 83 0.44 -6.94 17.18
N ASP A 84 -0.11 -7.43 16.06
CA ASP A 84 -0.76 -8.74 15.97
C ASP A 84 -0.28 -9.50 14.73
N ALA A 85 0.88 -10.12 14.88
CA ALA A 85 1.55 -10.85 13.81
C ALA A 85 0.72 -12.04 13.30
N ILE A 86 0.00 -12.74 14.18
CA ILE A 86 -0.85 -13.88 13.82
C ILE A 86 -2.05 -13.38 12.98
N LYS A 87 -2.67 -12.29 13.38
CA LYS A 87 -3.75 -11.65 12.63
C LYS A 87 -3.27 -11.21 11.25
N THR A 88 -2.10 -10.60 11.17
CA THR A 88 -1.49 -10.18 9.91
C THR A 88 -1.28 -11.36 8.95
N ALA A 89 -0.66 -12.44 9.43
CA ALA A 89 -0.45 -13.65 8.63
C ALA A 89 -1.79 -14.27 8.17
N LYS A 90 -2.79 -14.37 9.07
CA LYS A 90 -4.15 -14.84 8.71
C LYS A 90 -4.79 -13.95 7.65
N THR A 91 -4.71 -12.64 7.78
CA THR A 91 -5.30 -11.69 6.81
C THR A 91 -4.64 -11.84 5.44
N ALA A 92 -3.31 -11.92 5.39
CA ALA A 92 -2.59 -12.08 4.15
C ALA A 92 -2.91 -13.41 3.44
N VAL A 93 -3.00 -14.52 4.18
CA VAL A 93 -3.18 -15.86 3.61
C VAL A 93 -4.65 -16.23 3.46
N PHE A 94 -5.40 -16.30 4.57
CA PHE A 94 -6.82 -16.71 4.52
C PHE A 94 -7.70 -15.64 3.89
N GLY A 95 -7.39 -14.36 4.11
CA GLY A 95 -8.09 -13.27 3.43
C GLY A 95 -7.95 -13.37 1.92
N THR A 96 -6.72 -13.57 1.42
CA THR A 96 -6.49 -13.77 -0.02
C THR A 96 -7.18 -15.03 -0.54
N PHE A 97 -7.11 -16.14 0.20
CA PHE A 97 -7.80 -17.38 -0.16
C PHE A 97 -9.33 -17.17 -0.30
N ASN A 98 -9.96 -16.48 0.64
CA ASN A 98 -11.39 -16.18 0.60
C ASN A 98 -11.76 -15.29 -0.59
N MET A 99 -10.95 -14.24 -0.86
CA MET A 99 -11.18 -13.33 -2.00
C MET A 99 -10.98 -14.01 -3.36
N LEU A 100 -10.03 -14.93 -3.47
CA LEU A 100 -9.85 -15.77 -4.66
C LEU A 100 -11.04 -16.74 -4.85
N GLY A 101 -11.57 -17.28 -3.76
CA GLY A 101 -12.80 -18.08 -3.76
C GLY A 101 -14.01 -17.30 -4.28
N LEU A 102 -14.17 -16.06 -3.81
CA LEU A 102 -15.19 -15.11 -4.28
C LEU A 102 -15.00 -14.78 -5.77
N ALA A 103 -13.76 -14.45 -6.19
CA ALA A 103 -13.44 -14.17 -7.58
C ALA A 103 -13.77 -15.35 -8.49
N LYS A 104 -13.40 -16.57 -8.10
CA LYS A 104 -13.74 -17.81 -8.83
C LYS A 104 -15.25 -17.99 -9.01
N ARG A 105 -16.01 -17.80 -7.94
CA ARG A 105 -17.48 -17.94 -7.96
C ARG A 105 -18.14 -16.95 -8.91
N ASN A 106 -17.73 -15.69 -8.85
CA ASN A 106 -18.31 -14.60 -9.65
C ASN A 106 -17.72 -14.50 -11.06
N LYS A 107 -16.65 -15.25 -11.37
CA LYS A 107 -15.81 -15.06 -12.57
C LYS A 107 -15.25 -13.62 -12.62
N ALA A 108 -15.04 -13.04 -11.46
CA ALA A 108 -14.54 -11.68 -11.31
C ALA A 108 -13.02 -11.62 -11.50
N LYS A 109 -12.52 -10.48 -12.01
CA LYS A 109 -11.08 -10.17 -12.03
C LYS A 109 -10.65 -9.71 -10.64
N ILE A 110 -9.50 -10.18 -10.16
CA ILE A 110 -8.97 -9.80 -8.85
C ILE A 110 -7.56 -9.21 -8.96
N LEU A 111 -7.36 -8.01 -8.36
CA LEU A 111 -6.05 -7.44 -8.15
C LEU A 111 -5.61 -7.69 -6.71
N GLN A 112 -4.46 -8.34 -6.56
CA GLN A 112 -3.79 -8.55 -5.27
C GLN A 112 -2.75 -7.47 -5.04
N ALA A 113 -2.93 -6.69 -3.99
CA ALA A 113 -1.90 -5.80 -3.50
C ALA A 113 -0.82 -6.60 -2.76
N SER A 114 0.27 -6.85 -3.47
CA SER A 114 1.53 -7.34 -2.93
C SER A 114 2.41 -6.14 -2.52
N THR A 115 3.67 -6.36 -2.23
CA THR A 115 4.56 -5.38 -1.63
C THR A 115 6.00 -5.57 -2.10
N SER A 116 6.80 -4.52 -2.04
CA SER A 116 8.25 -4.61 -2.21
C SER A 116 8.93 -5.45 -1.12
N GLU A 117 8.24 -5.72 0.00
CA GLU A 117 8.79 -6.54 1.08
C GLU A 117 9.01 -8.01 0.68
N VAL A 118 8.37 -8.48 -0.40
CA VAL A 118 8.63 -9.82 -0.97
C VAL A 118 10.07 -10.00 -1.45
N TYR A 119 10.79 -8.91 -1.68
CA TYR A 119 12.19 -8.91 -2.04
C TYR A 119 13.14 -9.09 -0.83
N GLY A 120 12.65 -8.88 0.40
CA GLY A 120 13.45 -8.98 1.63
C GLY A 120 14.62 -8.00 1.66
N ASP A 121 15.81 -8.46 2.07
CA ASP A 121 17.08 -7.73 1.90
C ASP A 121 17.62 -8.02 0.48
N PRO A 122 17.41 -7.10 -0.48
CA PRO A 122 17.55 -7.42 -1.88
C PRO A 122 19.03 -7.59 -2.28
N LEU A 123 19.29 -8.59 -3.13
CA LEU A 123 20.62 -8.84 -3.71
C LEU A 123 20.88 -8.01 -4.98
N SER A 124 19.83 -7.42 -5.56
CA SER A 124 19.89 -6.55 -6.74
C SER A 124 19.33 -5.17 -6.44
N HIS A 125 19.86 -4.14 -7.13
CA HIS A 125 19.41 -2.76 -7.02
C HIS A 125 19.47 -2.07 -8.40
N PRO A 126 18.36 -1.56 -8.96
CA PRO A 126 16.99 -1.62 -8.45
C PRO A 126 16.38 -3.04 -8.47
N GLN A 127 15.31 -3.26 -7.67
CA GLN A 127 14.61 -4.55 -7.60
C GLN A 127 13.75 -4.76 -8.84
N ARG A 128 13.81 -5.97 -9.43
CA ARG A 128 13.05 -6.39 -10.61
C ARG A 128 12.04 -7.46 -10.27
N GLU A 129 10.97 -7.55 -11.03
CA GLU A 129 9.90 -8.53 -10.79
C GLU A 129 10.39 -9.99 -10.86
N GLY A 130 11.44 -10.26 -11.63
CA GLY A 130 12.09 -11.58 -11.72
C GLY A 130 12.94 -11.96 -10.52
N ASP A 131 13.20 -11.05 -9.57
CA ASP A 131 13.97 -11.34 -8.37
C ASP A 131 13.11 -12.15 -7.38
N TRP A 132 13.63 -13.29 -6.92
CA TRP A 132 12.89 -14.19 -6.02
C TRP A 132 12.83 -13.69 -4.58
N GLY A 133 13.68 -12.75 -4.24
CA GLY A 133 13.75 -12.17 -2.91
C GLY A 133 14.61 -12.95 -1.94
N ASN A 134 15.04 -12.26 -0.87
CA ASN A 134 15.86 -12.79 0.21
C ASN A 134 15.19 -12.40 1.54
N VAL A 135 14.08 -13.08 1.87
CA VAL A 135 13.26 -12.82 3.05
C VAL A 135 13.74 -13.69 4.21
N ASN A 136 13.78 -13.12 5.42
CA ASN A 136 13.99 -13.89 6.65
C ASN A 136 12.66 -14.57 7.06
N PRO A 137 12.49 -15.90 6.89
CA PRO A 137 11.19 -16.56 7.09
C PRO A 137 10.75 -16.66 8.55
N ILE A 138 11.64 -16.37 9.50
CA ILE A 138 11.37 -16.44 10.95
C ILE A 138 11.65 -15.11 11.67
N GLY A 139 11.93 -14.04 10.92
CA GLY A 139 12.16 -12.70 11.47
C GLY A 139 10.87 -12.02 11.95
N TYR A 140 11.01 -10.91 12.65
CA TYR A 140 9.86 -10.14 13.16
C TYR A 140 8.93 -9.60 12.07
N ARG A 141 9.39 -9.49 10.81
CA ARG A 141 8.63 -9.00 9.66
C ARG A 141 7.97 -10.15 8.86
N SER A 142 8.34 -11.41 9.14
CA SER A 142 7.93 -12.58 8.35
C SER A 142 6.40 -12.77 8.27
N CYS A 143 5.65 -12.37 9.31
CA CYS A 143 4.19 -12.44 9.29
C CYS A 143 3.56 -11.65 8.11
N TYR A 144 4.19 -10.55 7.72
CA TYR A 144 3.79 -9.74 6.58
C TYR A 144 4.49 -10.20 5.30
N ASP A 145 5.81 -10.30 5.31
CA ASP A 145 6.64 -10.57 4.14
C ASP A 145 6.30 -11.95 3.54
N GLU A 146 6.34 -13.02 4.33
CA GLU A 146 5.96 -14.37 3.88
C GLU A 146 4.46 -14.51 3.64
N GLY A 147 3.63 -13.80 4.41
CA GLY A 147 2.20 -13.73 4.16
C GLY A 147 1.87 -13.21 2.76
N LYS A 148 2.54 -12.13 2.32
CA LYS A 148 2.38 -11.56 0.97
C LYS A 148 2.98 -12.45 -0.12
N ARG A 149 4.11 -13.12 0.13
CA ARG A 149 4.68 -14.12 -0.80
C ARG A 149 3.73 -15.29 -1.00
N CYS A 150 3.14 -15.80 0.08
CA CYS A 150 2.11 -16.84 0.02
C CYS A 150 0.87 -16.37 -0.76
N ALA A 151 0.44 -15.12 -0.58
CA ALA A 151 -0.66 -14.55 -1.34
C ALA A 151 -0.39 -14.52 -2.86
N GLU A 152 0.82 -14.15 -3.30
CA GLU A 152 1.22 -14.24 -4.72
C GLU A 152 1.15 -15.68 -5.23
N THR A 153 1.63 -16.66 -4.44
CA THR A 153 1.55 -18.08 -4.78
C THR A 153 0.10 -18.53 -4.97
N LEU A 154 -0.78 -18.21 -4.01
CA LEU A 154 -2.21 -18.54 -4.09
C LEU A 154 -2.86 -17.94 -5.35
N CYS A 155 -2.56 -16.68 -5.67
CA CYS A 155 -3.05 -16.03 -6.89
C CYS A 155 -2.66 -16.80 -8.14
N MET A 156 -1.39 -17.16 -8.28
CA MET A 156 -0.90 -17.89 -9.45
C MET A 156 -1.46 -19.32 -9.55
N ASP A 157 -1.69 -19.98 -8.42
CA ASP A 157 -2.26 -21.33 -8.43
C ASP A 157 -3.76 -21.29 -8.76
N TYR A 158 -4.51 -20.30 -8.29
CA TYR A 158 -5.91 -20.10 -8.71
C TYR A 158 -6.02 -19.75 -10.20
N TYR A 159 -5.09 -18.95 -10.73
CA TYR A 159 -5.02 -18.70 -12.18
C TYR A 159 -4.78 -20.00 -12.97
N ARG A 160 -3.74 -20.78 -12.60
CA ARG A 160 -3.35 -22.00 -13.32
C ARG A 160 -4.38 -23.12 -13.22
N GLN A 161 -4.98 -23.32 -12.03
CA GLN A 161 -5.87 -24.46 -11.76
C GLN A 161 -7.33 -24.14 -12.06
N HIS A 162 -7.73 -22.89 -11.92
CA HIS A 162 -9.15 -22.50 -11.97
C HIS A 162 -9.46 -21.41 -12.99
N GLY A 163 -8.46 -20.86 -13.67
CA GLY A 163 -8.66 -19.78 -14.65
C GLY A 163 -9.15 -18.48 -14.04
N VAL A 164 -8.89 -18.24 -12.74
CA VAL A 164 -9.25 -16.95 -12.10
C VAL A 164 -8.38 -15.85 -12.71
N LEU A 165 -9.00 -14.76 -13.14
CA LEU A 165 -8.32 -13.62 -13.74
C LEU A 165 -7.62 -12.81 -12.65
N VAL A 166 -6.34 -13.09 -12.39
CA VAL A 166 -5.56 -12.42 -11.35
C VAL A 166 -4.67 -11.32 -11.91
N LYS A 167 -4.48 -10.28 -11.13
CA LYS A 167 -3.52 -9.20 -11.32
C LYS A 167 -2.72 -9.05 -10.04
N ILE A 168 -1.39 -8.94 -10.13
CA ILE A 168 -0.51 -8.79 -8.97
C ILE A 168 0.32 -7.53 -9.17
N ILE A 169 0.29 -6.63 -8.18
CA ILE A 169 1.20 -5.48 -8.11
C ILE A 169 2.06 -5.57 -6.86
N ARG A 170 3.33 -5.19 -6.97
CA ARG A 170 4.25 -5.03 -5.84
C ARG A 170 4.41 -3.55 -5.54
N ILE A 171 3.75 -3.12 -4.48
CA ILE A 171 3.69 -1.72 -4.07
C ILE A 171 4.98 -1.36 -3.33
N PHE A 172 5.64 -0.29 -3.77
CA PHE A 172 6.75 0.34 -3.07
C PHE A 172 6.25 1.45 -2.14
N ASN A 173 7.17 2.04 -1.33
CA ASN A 173 6.79 3.02 -0.33
C ASN A 173 5.88 4.11 -0.91
N THR A 174 4.68 4.17 -0.39
CA THR A 174 3.64 5.10 -0.82
C THR A 174 3.27 6.03 0.33
N TYR A 175 3.02 7.30 0.04
CA TYR A 175 2.62 8.31 1.00
C TYR A 175 1.50 9.19 0.43
N GLY A 176 0.72 9.81 1.31
CA GLY A 176 -0.40 10.67 0.92
C GLY A 176 -1.31 11.04 2.10
N PRO A 177 -2.36 11.81 1.86
CA PRO A 177 -3.44 12.02 2.84
C PRO A 177 -4.08 10.71 3.28
N ASN A 178 -4.80 10.70 4.39
CA ASN A 178 -5.44 9.54 5.03
C ASN A 178 -4.47 8.50 5.64
N MET A 179 -3.15 8.81 5.69
CA MET A 179 -2.24 8.08 6.57
C MET A 179 -2.54 8.43 8.04
N LEU A 180 -2.36 7.46 8.94
CA LEU A 180 -2.51 7.69 10.37
C LEU A 180 -1.37 8.57 10.90
N THR A 181 -1.63 9.37 11.93
CA THR A 181 -0.61 10.21 12.60
C THR A 181 0.46 9.39 13.32
N ASP A 182 0.12 8.16 13.71
CA ASP A 182 0.96 7.15 14.35
C ASP A 182 1.27 5.96 13.44
N ASP A 183 1.22 6.16 12.12
CA ASP A 183 1.46 5.11 11.12
C ASP A 183 2.83 4.42 11.27
N GLY A 184 3.82 5.13 11.78
CA GLY A 184 5.18 4.61 11.99
C GLY A 184 6.08 4.65 10.76
N ARG A 185 5.57 5.01 9.58
CA ARG A 185 6.39 5.22 8.38
C ARG A 185 7.04 6.59 8.37
N VAL A 186 8.20 6.70 7.73
CA VAL A 186 9.09 7.85 7.85
C VAL A 186 8.44 9.19 7.50
N ILE A 187 7.65 9.27 6.40
CA ILE A 187 7.04 10.55 5.97
C ILE A 187 5.98 11.01 6.98
N SER A 188 5.05 10.13 7.41
CA SER A 188 4.06 10.50 8.43
C SER A 188 4.70 10.91 9.74
N ASN A 189 5.70 10.14 10.21
CA ASN A 189 6.41 10.46 11.45
C ASN A 189 7.09 11.84 11.38
N PHE A 190 7.87 12.10 10.33
CA PHE A 190 8.61 13.35 10.20
C PHE A 190 7.68 14.56 10.06
N VAL A 191 6.60 14.44 9.26
CA VAL A 191 5.63 15.53 9.10
C VAL A 191 4.92 15.82 10.42
N VAL A 192 4.46 14.79 11.14
CA VAL A 192 3.78 14.97 12.43
C VAL A 192 4.72 15.54 13.48
N GLN A 193 5.97 15.05 13.57
CA GLN A 193 6.98 15.59 14.47
C GLN A 193 7.26 17.06 14.17
N ALA A 194 7.49 17.40 12.91
CA ALA A 194 7.75 18.79 12.49
C ALA A 194 6.59 19.74 12.79
N LEU A 195 5.33 19.30 12.54
CA LEU A 195 4.15 20.12 12.81
C LEU A 195 3.86 20.31 14.30
N GLN A 196 4.40 19.45 15.16
CA GLN A 196 4.30 19.55 16.62
C GLN A 196 5.55 20.17 17.26
N ASP A 197 6.49 20.71 16.48
CA ASP A 197 7.78 21.21 16.94
C ASP A 197 8.55 20.22 17.84
N LYS A 198 8.38 18.90 17.57
CA LYS A 198 9.14 17.82 18.20
C LYS A 198 10.37 17.48 17.37
N ASP A 199 11.43 16.97 18.01
CA ASP A 199 12.62 16.53 17.29
C ASP A 199 12.28 15.47 16.25
N ILE A 200 12.84 15.61 15.03
CA ILE A 200 12.73 14.62 13.97
C ILE A 200 13.71 13.49 14.25
N THR A 201 13.21 12.28 14.44
CA THR A 201 13.99 11.10 14.80
C THR A 201 14.44 10.34 13.56
N ILE A 202 15.72 10.36 13.24
CA ILE A 202 16.35 9.56 12.19
C ILE A 202 16.97 8.31 12.82
N TYR A 203 16.59 7.14 12.34
CA TYR A 203 17.23 5.89 12.73
C TYR A 203 18.47 5.62 11.85
N GLY A 204 19.61 5.30 12.49
CA GLY A 204 20.91 5.18 11.82
C GLY A 204 21.57 6.51 11.54
N ASP A 205 22.42 6.57 10.49
CA ASP A 205 23.18 7.79 10.11
C ASP A 205 22.45 8.67 9.09
N GLY A 206 21.23 8.30 8.69
CA GLY A 206 20.40 9.04 7.74
C GLY A 206 20.83 8.94 6.27
N LYS A 207 21.91 8.20 5.96
CA LYS A 207 22.42 8.03 4.57
C LYS A 207 21.70 6.96 3.79
N GLN A 208 20.93 6.08 4.47
CA GLN A 208 20.11 5.07 3.81
C GLN A 208 19.10 5.75 2.89
N THR A 209 18.95 5.21 1.67
CA THR A 209 18.07 5.78 0.66
C THR A 209 16.74 5.03 0.60
N ARG A 210 15.69 5.77 0.29
CA ARG A 210 14.35 5.24 0.00
C ARG A 210 13.77 6.00 -1.18
N SER A 211 12.92 5.32 -1.91
CA SER A 211 12.09 5.93 -2.94
C SER A 211 10.65 6.06 -2.43
N PHE A 212 9.98 7.15 -2.79
CA PHE A 212 8.63 7.45 -2.32
C PHE A 212 7.72 7.82 -3.49
N GLN A 213 6.60 7.13 -3.63
CA GLN A 213 5.57 7.50 -4.59
C GLN A 213 4.36 8.13 -3.90
N TYR A 214 3.74 9.09 -4.56
CA TYR A 214 2.51 9.68 -4.08
C TYR A 214 1.31 8.76 -4.36
N ILE A 215 0.27 8.86 -3.53
CA ILE A 215 -0.88 7.96 -3.56
C ILE A 215 -1.63 7.97 -4.91
N ASP A 216 -1.76 9.14 -5.57
CA ASP A 216 -2.48 9.23 -6.83
C ASP A 216 -1.77 8.45 -7.95
N ASP A 217 -0.42 8.44 -7.97
CA ASP A 217 0.37 7.62 -8.88
C ASP A 217 0.10 6.12 -8.67
N LEU A 218 0.02 5.68 -7.39
CA LEU A 218 -0.30 4.29 -7.08
C LEU A 218 -1.69 3.91 -7.56
N VAL A 219 -2.70 4.74 -7.27
CA VAL A 219 -4.10 4.47 -7.66
C VAL A 219 -4.21 4.36 -9.19
N GLU A 220 -3.57 5.26 -9.93
CA GLU A 220 -3.51 5.16 -11.40
C GLU A 220 -2.85 3.86 -11.87
N GLY A 221 -1.74 3.45 -11.24
CA GLY A 221 -1.08 2.17 -11.53
C GLY A 221 -1.98 0.97 -11.28
N MET A 222 -2.78 0.98 -10.21
CA MET A 222 -3.77 -0.06 -9.90
C MET A 222 -4.86 -0.14 -10.97
N ILE A 223 -5.42 1.00 -11.39
CA ILE A 223 -6.47 1.06 -12.41
C ILE A 223 -5.93 0.53 -13.74
N ARG A 224 -4.76 0.98 -14.17
CA ARG A 224 -4.12 0.51 -15.40
C ARG A 224 -3.81 -0.98 -15.36
N MET A 225 -3.31 -1.51 -14.22
CA MET A 225 -3.06 -2.94 -14.08
C MET A 225 -4.36 -3.75 -14.18
N MET A 226 -5.44 -3.30 -13.56
CA MET A 226 -6.75 -3.97 -13.66
C MET A 226 -7.29 -3.97 -15.09
N ALA A 227 -6.98 -2.96 -15.87
CA ALA A 227 -7.42 -2.80 -17.28
C ALA A 227 -6.61 -3.61 -18.28
N THR A 228 -5.47 -4.23 -17.87
CA THR A 228 -4.66 -5.04 -18.78
C THR A 228 -5.40 -6.29 -19.27
N GLU A 229 -4.88 -6.89 -20.36
CA GLU A 229 -5.41 -8.14 -20.91
C GLU A 229 -5.42 -9.27 -19.89
N ASP A 230 -6.42 -10.14 -19.97
CA ASP A 230 -6.71 -11.16 -18.95
C ASP A 230 -5.53 -12.11 -18.69
N HIS A 231 -4.74 -12.44 -19.71
CA HIS A 231 -3.59 -13.32 -19.59
C HIS A 231 -2.36 -12.66 -18.91
N PHE A 232 -2.31 -11.32 -18.82
CA PHE A 232 -1.22 -10.63 -18.14
C PHE A 232 -1.48 -10.57 -16.63
N THR A 233 -0.83 -11.43 -15.87
CA THR A 233 -1.02 -11.55 -14.42
C THR A 233 -0.12 -10.63 -13.58
N GLY A 234 1.00 -10.16 -14.12
CA GLY A 234 2.09 -9.58 -13.35
C GLY A 234 2.99 -10.68 -12.73
N PRO A 235 3.70 -10.43 -11.61
CA PRO A 235 3.64 -9.18 -10.84
C PRO A 235 4.21 -7.97 -11.57
N VAL A 236 3.79 -6.75 -11.18
CA VAL A 236 4.34 -5.49 -11.68
C VAL A 236 4.73 -4.60 -10.50
N ASN A 237 5.95 -4.06 -10.53
CA ASN A 237 6.41 -3.08 -9.55
C ASN A 237 5.73 -1.72 -9.79
N ILE A 238 5.07 -1.19 -8.76
CA ILE A 238 4.49 0.15 -8.77
C ILE A 238 5.18 0.98 -7.70
N GLY A 239 5.96 1.97 -8.14
CA GLY A 239 6.76 2.82 -7.25
C GLY A 239 7.52 3.89 -7.99
N ASN A 240 8.10 4.85 -7.27
CA ASN A 240 8.92 5.91 -7.84
C ASN A 240 10.40 5.48 -7.80
N PRO A 241 11.13 5.51 -8.92
CA PRO A 241 12.56 5.15 -8.94
C PRO A 241 13.50 6.25 -8.41
N CYS A 242 13.00 7.46 -8.12
CA CYS A 242 13.80 8.53 -7.53
C CYS A 242 14.08 8.23 -6.05
N GLU A 243 15.35 8.17 -5.69
CA GLU A 243 15.81 7.94 -4.31
C GLU A 243 16.16 9.25 -3.60
N PHE A 244 15.86 9.29 -2.31
CA PHE A 244 16.26 10.33 -1.38
C PHE A 244 16.87 9.67 -0.16
N SER A 245 17.92 10.26 0.40
CA SER A 245 18.39 9.89 1.73
C SER A 245 17.34 10.29 2.77
N ILE A 246 17.32 9.57 3.89
CA ILE A 246 16.41 9.91 4.99
C ILE A 246 16.72 11.29 5.56
N PHE A 247 18.00 11.69 5.53
CA PHE A 247 18.41 13.02 5.95
C PHE A 247 17.89 14.12 5.02
N GLU A 248 18.00 13.97 3.69
CA GLU A 248 17.44 14.91 2.70
C GLU A 248 15.92 15.04 2.85
N LEU A 249 15.22 13.92 3.09
CA LEU A 249 13.78 13.94 3.35
C LEU A 249 13.43 14.78 4.60
N ALA A 250 14.17 14.58 5.70
CA ALA A 250 13.97 15.35 6.93
C ALA A 250 14.18 16.86 6.69
N GLN A 251 15.26 17.24 5.98
CA GLN A 251 15.53 18.63 5.64
C GLN A 251 14.41 19.27 4.80
N LYS A 252 13.92 18.56 3.77
CA LYS A 252 12.79 19.02 2.95
C LYS A 252 11.52 19.23 3.77
N ILE A 253 11.20 18.33 4.69
CA ILE A 253 10.02 18.47 5.56
C ILE A 253 10.19 19.67 6.51
N LEU A 254 11.35 19.88 7.11
CA LEU A 254 11.61 21.07 7.93
C LEU A 254 11.43 22.37 7.13
N GLU A 255 11.97 22.42 5.91
CA GLU A 255 11.82 23.58 5.02
C GLU A 255 10.34 23.88 4.70
N LEU A 256 9.58 22.85 4.26
CA LEU A 256 8.19 22.99 3.85
C LEU A 256 7.25 23.30 5.03
N THR A 257 7.53 22.79 6.22
CA THR A 257 6.74 23.05 7.43
C THR A 257 7.16 24.35 8.12
N ARG A 258 8.35 24.88 7.83
CA ARG A 258 9.01 25.97 8.57
C ARG A 258 9.13 25.68 10.06
N SER A 259 9.30 24.42 10.41
CA SER A 259 9.46 23.98 11.80
C SER A 259 10.85 24.30 12.35
N HIS A 260 10.93 24.52 13.65
CA HIS A 260 12.17 24.69 14.39
C HIS A 260 12.69 23.39 15.02
N SER A 261 12.10 22.25 14.67
CA SER A 261 12.50 20.92 15.17
C SER A 261 13.96 20.62 14.87
N SER A 262 14.66 20.03 15.83
CA SER A 262 16.00 19.50 15.62
C SER A 262 15.94 18.12 14.99
N ILE A 263 17.01 17.71 14.29
CA ILE A 263 17.18 16.33 13.83
C ILE A 263 18.02 15.58 14.86
N ILE A 264 17.50 14.47 15.39
CA ILE A 264 18.20 13.57 16.30
C ILE A 264 18.38 12.19 15.67
N PHE A 265 19.42 11.46 16.09
CA PHE A 265 19.77 10.17 15.55
C PHE A 265 19.61 9.08 16.62
N GLU A 266 18.93 7.99 16.24
CA GLU A 266 18.67 6.82 17.09
C GLU A 266 19.22 5.55 16.45
N PRO A 267 19.51 4.46 17.21
CA PRO A 267 19.97 3.21 16.65
C PRO A 267 19.00 2.62 15.61
N LEU A 268 19.53 1.99 14.55
CA LEU A 268 18.71 1.31 13.54
C LEU A 268 17.88 0.16 14.16
N PRO A 269 16.60 0.03 13.79
CA PRO A 269 15.82 -1.15 14.12
C PRO A 269 16.40 -2.43 13.48
N HIS A 270 16.11 -3.58 14.11
CA HIS A 270 16.47 -4.87 13.54
C HIS A 270 15.70 -5.15 12.23
N ASP A 271 16.36 -5.79 11.26
CA ASP A 271 15.78 -6.24 9.97
C ASP A 271 15.25 -5.11 9.06
N ASP A 272 15.73 -3.85 9.20
CA ASP A 272 15.36 -2.80 8.25
C ASP A 272 16.18 -2.95 6.94
N PRO A 273 15.53 -3.06 5.75
CA PRO A 273 16.24 -3.19 4.49
C PRO A 273 17.17 -2.02 4.22
N ARG A 274 18.37 -2.28 3.70
CA ARG A 274 19.38 -1.23 3.44
C ARG A 274 18.96 -0.32 2.28
N GLN A 275 18.37 -0.89 1.22
CA GLN A 275 18.01 -0.19 0.00
C GLN A 275 16.67 -0.68 -0.53
N ARG A 276 15.84 0.24 -1.05
CA ARG A 276 14.55 -0.10 -1.65
C ARG A 276 14.25 0.85 -2.80
N ARG A 277 14.38 0.34 -4.05
CA ARG A 277 14.14 1.09 -5.27
C ARG A 277 13.53 0.19 -6.34
N PRO A 278 12.37 0.54 -6.92
CA PRO A 278 11.78 -0.27 -8.00
C PRO A 278 12.52 -0.09 -9.33
N ASP A 279 12.69 -1.20 -10.07
CA ASP A 279 12.73 -1.14 -11.52
C ASP A 279 11.28 -1.07 -12.01
N ILE A 280 10.92 -0.05 -12.78
CA ILE A 280 9.57 0.19 -13.29
C ILE A 280 9.47 0.00 -14.81
N THR A 281 10.45 -0.68 -15.40
CA THR A 281 10.47 -0.93 -16.85
C THR A 281 9.22 -1.67 -17.29
N LEU A 282 8.81 -2.71 -16.57
CA LEU A 282 7.62 -3.48 -16.88
C LEU A 282 6.32 -2.65 -16.74
N ALA A 283 6.24 -1.77 -15.75
CA ALA A 283 5.11 -0.85 -15.60
C ALA A 283 5.00 0.12 -16.78
N ARG A 284 6.11 0.68 -17.24
CA ARG A 284 6.13 1.53 -18.45
C ARG A 284 5.69 0.78 -19.70
N GLU A 285 6.23 -0.42 -19.92
CA GLU A 285 5.94 -1.21 -21.12
C GLU A 285 4.53 -1.78 -21.18
N LYS A 286 4.00 -2.24 -20.05
CA LYS A 286 2.72 -2.97 -19.99
C LYS A 286 1.54 -2.15 -19.54
N LEU A 287 1.79 -1.09 -18.76
CA LEU A 287 0.74 -0.23 -18.23
C LEU A 287 0.76 1.18 -18.83
N ASP A 288 1.77 1.52 -19.63
CA ASP A 288 2.03 2.91 -20.03
C ASP A 288 2.01 3.85 -18.81
N TRP A 289 2.65 3.41 -17.72
CA TRP A 289 2.61 4.06 -16.42
C TRP A 289 3.99 4.42 -15.90
N GLU A 290 4.12 5.61 -15.38
CA GLU A 290 5.22 6.08 -14.57
C GLU A 290 4.72 7.11 -13.54
N PRO A 291 5.40 7.27 -12.38
CA PRO A 291 5.02 8.28 -11.40
C PRO A 291 5.28 9.68 -11.94
N TYR A 292 4.34 10.60 -11.76
CA TYR A 292 4.44 11.98 -12.25
C TYR A 292 4.43 13.02 -11.12
N ILE A 293 3.99 12.66 -9.90
CA ILE A 293 3.98 13.60 -8.77
C ILE A 293 5.34 13.66 -8.10
N HIS A 294 5.95 14.84 -8.13
CA HIS A 294 7.22 15.09 -7.48
C HIS A 294 7.09 15.11 -5.95
N LEU A 295 8.19 14.74 -5.24
CA LEU A 295 8.19 14.62 -3.78
C LEU A 295 7.71 15.89 -3.07
N GLU A 296 8.15 17.07 -3.48
CA GLU A 296 7.76 18.35 -2.86
C GLU A 296 6.28 18.66 -2.99
N GLU A 297 5.70 18.39 -4.17
CA GLU A 297 4.27 18.54 -4.40
C GLU A 297 3.46 17.62 -3.48
N GLY A 298 3.83 16.33 -3.44
CA GLY A 298 3.16 15.36 -2.59
C GLY A 298 3.31 15.65 -1.10
N LEU A 299 4.52 16.07 -0.65
CA LEU A 299 4.76 16.49 0.74
C LEU A 299 3.89 17.68 1.13
N THR A 300 3.73 18.68 0.26
CA THR A 300 2.86 19.84 0.54
C THR A 300 1.43 19.37 0.82
N LYS A 301 0.87 18.50 0.00
CA LYS A 301 -0.49 17.94 0.19
C LYS A 301 -0.62 17.16 1.50
N VAL A 302 0.41 16.37 1.86
CA VAL A 302 0.43 15.61 3.12
C VAL A 302 0.56 16.51 4.34
N ILE A 303 1.39 17.55 4.27
CA ILE A 303 1.56 18.54 5.34
C ILE A 303 0.22 19.25 5.60
N ASP A 304 -0.49 19.68 4.56
CA ASP A 304 -1.78 20.36 4.71
C ASP A 304 -2.85 19.40 5.28
N TYR A 305 -2.83 18.14 4.89
CA TYR A 305 -3.69 17.11 5.49
C TYR A 305 -3.42 16.96 6.99
N PHE A 306 -2.16 16.74 7.40
CA PHE A 306 -1.85 16.56 8.82
C PHE A 306 -2.08 17.84 9.65
N LYS A 307 -1.87 19.04 9.09
CA LYS A 307 -2.30 20.27 9.76
C LYS A 307 -3.80 20.26 10.08
N SER A 308 -4.62 19.82 9.13
CA SER A 308 -6.08 19.75 9.34
C SER A 308 -6.49 18.70 10.37
N VAL A 309 -5.75 17.60 10.46
CA VAL A 309 -6.00 16.50 11.42
C VAL A 309 -5.56 16.89 12.82
N LEU A 310 -4.40 17.52 12.96
CA LEU A 310 -3.83 17.91 14.26
C LEU A 310 -4.51 19.15 14.87
N ALA A 311 -5.28 19.92 14.08
CA ALA A 311 -6.06 21.05 14.54
C ALA A 311 -7.42 20.67 15.12
N LYS A 312 -7.86 19.42 14.99
CA LYS A 312 -9.12 18.88 15.54
C LYS A 312 -8.91 18.37 16.96
#